data_fb887503d781796f599271d91267f672
#
_entry.id   fb887503d781796f599271d91267f672
#
_cell.length_a   1.000
_cell.length_b   1.000
_cell.length_c   1.000
_cell.angle_alpha   90.00
_cell.angle_beta   90.00
_cell.angle_gamma   90.00
#
_symmetry.space_group_name_H-M   'P 1'
#
loop_
_entity.id
_entity.type
_entity.pdbx_description
1 polymer ?
#
loop_
_entity_poly.entity_id
_entity_poly.type
_entity_poly.pdbx_seq_one_letter_code
_entity_poly.pdbx_strand_id
1 'polypeptide(L)'
;MEKYIVKENEILIEFLKKTFSNLSKNSVKSLLHNEKVFVNGNMTTKYNYELNVGDVVEIREKVAKNIDIIYEDKDIIVINKPSGLLTVATEKEKNKTAYHLVMEYLKKKNKNNRIFIIHRLDKDTSGIIMFAKNERAKHLYQDNWNDIVKKRCYYAVIDGKMENKEGTIKSYLKENGNMVYSVKDRSGKLAITEYKVLEERKNISLLDINLKTGRKNQIRVHMKENKTPILGDLKYGEKSKLINRLAL
;
A
#
# COMPACT_ATOMS: atom_id res chain seq x y z
N MET A 1 12.30 25.02 -6.34
CA MET A 1 11.00 24.99 -7.06
C MET A 1 11.12 25.98 -8.20
N GLU A 2 11.04 25.51 -9.42
CA GLU A 2 11.08 26.39 -10.60
C GLU A 2 9.66 26.79 -10.96
N LYS A 3 9.45 28.10 -11.15
CA LYS A 3 8.17 28.69 -11.53
C LYS A 3 8.30 29.34 -12.88
N TYR A 4 7.32 29.10 -13.74
CA TYR A 4 7.28 29.62 -15.09
C TYR A 4 5.98 30.41 -15.29
N ILE A 5 6.08 31.66 -15.73
CA ILE A 5 4.92 32.50 -15.99
C ILE A 5 4.52 32.33 -17.45
N VAL A 6 3.27 32.09 -17.70
CA VAL A 6 2.67 31.94 -19.04
C VAL A 6 2.61 33.31 -19.70
N LYS A 7 3.18 33.44 -20.90
CA LYS A 7 3.27 34.71 -21.64
C LYS A 7 2.23 34.84 -22.76
N GLU A 8 1.64 33.74 -23.20
CA GLU A 8 0.62 33.68 -24.25
C GLU A 8 -0.39 32.58 -23.91
N ASN A 9 -1.62 32.74 -24.40
CA ASN A 9 -2.64 31.70 -24.19
C ASN A 9 -2.30 30.44 -24.99
N GLU A 10 -2.11 29.31 -24.34
CA GLU A 10 -1.79 28.06 -25.00
C GLU A 10 -2.19 26.87 -24.14
N ILE A 11 -2.15 25.65 -24.69
CA ILE A 11 -2.39 24.44 -23.93
C ILE A 11 -1.16 23.98 -23.16
N LEU A 12 -1.38 23.45 -21.96
CA LEU A 12 -0.32 23.08 -21.01
C LEU A 12 0.76 22.17 -21.62
N ILE A 13 0.38 21.20 -22.45
CA ILE A 13 1.37 20.29 -23.05
C ILE A 13 2.33 21.00 -24.01
N GLU A 14 1.84 21.99 -24.76
CA GLU A 14 2.68 22.76 -25.68
C GLU A 14 3.59 23.72 -24.91
N PHE A 15 3.06 24.39 -23.88
CA PHE A 15 3.84 25.18 -22.94
C PHE A 15 5.01 24.36 -22.35
N LEU A 16 4.71 23.16 -21.83
CA LEU A 16 5.73 22.30 -21.24
C LEU A 16 6.79 21.84 -22.27
N LYS A 17 6.41 21.57 -23.51
CA LYS A 17 7.36 21.21 -24.59
C LYS A 17 8.28 22.37 -24.94
N LYS A 18 7.75 23.60 -24.99
CA LYS A 18 8.54 24.81 -25.27
C LYS A 18 9.52 25.08 -24.11
N THR A 19 8.99 25.04 -22.87
CA THR A 19 9.77 25.34 -21.65
C THR A 19 10.87 24.32 -21.39
N PHE A 20 10.61 23.04 -21.65
CA PHE A 20 11.53 21.93 -21.45
C PHE A 20 11.99 21.32 -22.80
N SER A 21 12.46 22.14 -23.72
CA SER A 21 12.89 21.73 -25.07
C SER A 21 14.02 20.68 -25.06
N ASN A 22 14.79 20.58 -23.99
CA ASN A 22 15.83 19.56 -23.76
C ASN A 22 15.28 18.20 -23.34
N LEU A 23 13.99 18.09 -23.02
CA LEU A 23 13.36 16.83 -22.64
C LEU A 23 12.67 16.16 -23.82
N SER A 24 12.69 14.83 -23.86
CA SER A 24 11.91 14.08 -24.85
C SER A 24 10.39 14.29 -24.64
N LYS A 25 9.59 14.14 -25.71
CA LYS A 25 8.12 14.19 -25.65
C LYS A 25 7.54 13.27 -24.59
N ASN A 26 8.15 12.09 -24.41
CA ASN A 26 7.73 11.13 -23.38
C ASN A 26 8.09 11.58 -21.96
N SER A 27 9.23 12.25 -21.80
CA SER A 27 9.63 12.83 -20.49
C SER A 27 8.69 13.96 -20.08
N VAL A 28 8.28 14.84 -21.02
CA VAL A 28 7.31 15.90 -20.74
C VAL A 28 5.94 15.32 -20.35
N LYS A 29 5.44 14.32 -21.09
CA LYS A 29 4.20 13.61 -20.71
C LYS A 29 4.31 12.95 -19.35
N SER A 30 5.50 12.44 -19.00
CA SER A 30 5.75 11.82 -17.70
C SER A 30 5.65 12.81 -16.54
N LEU A 31 5.95 14.10 -16.72
CA LEU A 31 5.74 15.12 -15.69
C LEU A 31 4.27 15.22 -15.29
N LEU A 32 3.36 15.24 -16.28
CA LEU A 32 1.91 15.26 -16.05
C LEU A 32 1.42 13.96 -15.43
N HIS A 33 1.81 12.83 -16.01
CA HIS A 33 1.41 11.51 -15.51
C HIS A 33 1.83 11.27 -14.05
N ASN A 34 3.02 11.77 -13.69
CA ASN A 34 3.57 11.63 -12.34
C ASN A 34 3.11 12.73 -11.37
N GLU A 35 2.08 13.52 -11.72
CA GLU A 35 1.49 14.52 -10.84
C GLU A 35 2.50 15.59 -10.38
N LYS A 36 3.49 15.92 -11.22
CA LYS A 36 4.54 16.90 -10.91
C LYS A 36 4.19 18.32 -11.34
N VAL A 37 3.15 18.52 -12.15
CA VAL A 37 2.76 19.80 -12.75
C VAL A 37 1.67 20.46 -11.93
N PHE A 38 1.89 21.72 -11.57
CA PHE A 38 0.93 22.56 -10.86
C PHE A 38 0.68 23.84 -11.66
N VAL A 39 -0.59 24.24 -11.78
CA VAL A 39 -1.01 25.52 -12.38
C VAL A 39 -1.69 26.33 -11.30
N ASN A 40 -1.18 27.53 -11.03
CA ASN A 40 -1.66 28.42 -9.96
C ASN A 40 -1.78 27.70 -8.61
N GLY A 41 -0.81 26.84 -8.29
CA GLY A 41 -0.78 26.07 -7.06
C GLY A 41 -1.61 24.78 -7.05
N ASN A 42 -2.45 24.53 -8.07
CA ASN A 42 -3.29 23.35 -8.21
C ASN A 42 -2.64 22.28 -9.08
N MET A 43 -2.55 21.06 -8.59
CA MET A 43 -2.01 19.93 -9.35
C MET A 43 -2.94 19.56 -10.52
N THR A 44 -2.37 19.35 -11.70
CA THR A 44 -3.10 18.89 -12.87
C THR A 44 -2.34 17.80 -13.63
N THR A 45 -3.10 16.85 -14.17
CA THR A 45 -2.60 15.82 -15.09
C THR A 45 -3.17 15.99 -16.50
N LYS A 46 -4.03 17.00 -16.69
CA LYS A 46 -4.69 17.27 -17.97
C LYS A 46 -3.70 17.89 -18.94
N TYR A 47 -3.33 17.16 -19.96
CA TYR A 47 -2.40 17.65 -21.01
C TYR A 47 -3.00 18.79 -21.85
N ASN A 48 -4.32 18.81 -22.02
CA ASN A 48 -5.08 19.85 -22.76
C ASN A 48 -5.64 20.95 -21.84
N TYR A 49 -5.02 21.17 -20.67
CA TYR A 49 -5.40 22.26 -19.78
C TYR A 49 -5.09 23.60 -20.48
N GLU A 50 -6.07 24.50 -20.54
CA GLU A 50 -5.95 25.82 -21.14
C GLU A 50 -5.25 26.76 -20.17
N LEU A 51 -4.12 27.32 -20.57
CA LEU A 51 -3.35 28.30 -19.83
C LEU A 51 -3.65 29.69 -20.35
N ASN A 52 -3.83 30.63 -19.43
CA ASN A 52 -3.99 32.05 -19.72
C ASN A 52 -2.71 32.83 -19.41
N VAL A 53 -2.54 33.96 -20.07
CA VAL A 53 -1.43 34.90 -19.77
C VAL A 53 -1.46 35.25 -18.27
N GLY A 54 -0.31 35.10 -17.61
CA GLY A 54 -0.14 35.36 -16.20
C GLY A 54 -0.30 34.11 -15.30
N ASP A 55 -0.78 32.99 -15.82
CA ASP A 55 -0.79 31.74 -15.07
C ASP A 55 0.62 31.33 -14.67
N VAL A 56 0.75 30.73 -13.50
CA VAL A 56 2.02 30.23 -12.96
C VAL A 56 2.06 28.72 -13.06
N VAL A 57 2.92 28.20 -13.90
CA VAL A 57 3.19 26.76 -14.01
C VAL A 57 4.42 26.43 -13.15
N GLU A 58 4.26 25.48 -12.25
CA GLU A 58 5.33 25.00 -11.37
C GLU A 58 5.58 23.51 -11.62
N ILE A 59 6.85 23.15 -11.71
CA ILE A 59 7.25 21.75 -11.62
C ILE A 59 7.71 21.50 -10.20
N ARG A 60 6.94 20.70 -9.51
CA ARG A 60 7.30 20.25 -8.16
C ARG A 60 7.79 18.81 -8.25
N GLU A 61 8.97 18.57 -7.70
CA GLU A 61 9.30 17.18 -7.38
C GLU A 61 8.18 16.66 -6.48
N LYS A 62 7.61 15.54 -6.87
CA LYS A 62 6.68 14.84 -5.98
C LYS A 62 7.44 14.65 -4.69
N VAL A 63 7.03 15.36 -3.62
CA VAL A 63 7.52 15.04 -2.28
C VAL A 63 7.19 13.58 -2.15
N ALA A 64 8.21 12.73 -2.22
CA ALA A 64 8.04 11.31 -2.00
C ALA A 64 7.27 11.24 -0.71
N LYS A 65 6.04 10.69 -0.71
CA LYS A 65 5.30 10.50 0.53
C LYS A 65 6.33 9.93 1.46
N ASN A 66 6.68 10.67 2.52
CA ASN A 66 7.78 10.30 3.40
C ASN A 66 7.52 8.86 3.80
N ILE A 67 8.39 7.98 3.34
CA ILE A 67 8.32 6.58 3.74
C ILE A 67 8.71 6.59 5.20
N ASP A 68 7.81 6.16 6.04
CA ASP A 68 8.07 5.99 7.46
C ASP A 68 8.99 4.77 7.63
N ILE A 69 10.31 5.03 7.65
CA ILE A 69 11.34 4.00 7.79
C ILE A 69 11.53 3.74 9.28
N ILE A 70 11.22 2.52 9.69
CA ILE A 70 11.36 2.05 11.07
C ILE A 70 12.79 1.55 11.34
N TYR A 71 13.39 0.87 10.35
CA TYR A 71 14.71 0.29 10.48
C TYR A 71 15.37 0.14 9.11
N GLU A 72 16.67 0.36 9.03
CA GLU A 72 17.47 0.09 7.84
C GLU A 72 18.89 -0.33 8.25
N ASP A 73 19.38 -1.42 7.66
CA ASP A 73 20.78 -1.85 7.73
C ASP A 73 21.31 -2.18 6.32
N LYS A 74 22.42 -2.94 6.26
CA LYS A 74 23.01 -3.38 4.99
C LYS A 74 22.16 -4.41 4.25
N ASP A 75 21.35 -5.20 4.96
CA ASP A 75 20.65 -6.37 4.45
C ASP A 75 19.15 -6.15 4.28
N ILE A 76 18.50 -5.33 5.12
CA ILE A 76 17.05 -5.11 5.11
C ILE A 76 16.68 -3.64 5.26
N ILE A 77 15.47 -3.32 4.84
CA ILE A 77 14.77 -2.07 5.16
C ILE A 77 13.35 -2.38 5.59
N VAL A 78 12.93 -1.78 6.70
CA VAL A 78 11.62 -1.96 7.33
C VAL A 78 10.89 -0.62 7.34
N ILE A 79 9.65 -0.61 6.88
CA ILE A 79 8.82 0.60 6.83
C ILE A 79 7.47 0.37 7.49
N ASN A 80 6.84 1.43 7.96
CA ASN A 80 5.44 1.47 8.31
C ASN A 80 4.61 1.81 7.06
N LYS A 81 3.99 0.81 6.45
CA LYS A 81 3.17 0.98 5.26
C LYS A 81 1.83 1.62 5.63
N PRO A 82 1.45 2.77 5.08
CA PRO A 82 0.12 3.33 5.31
C PRO A 82 -0.98 2.46 4.66
N SER A 83 -2.19 2.55 5.21
CA SER A 83 -3.40 2.01 4.57
C SER A 83 -3.62 2.66 3.20
N GLY A 84 -4.16 1.92 2.24
CA GLY A 84 -4.41 2.37 0.88
C GLY A 84 -3.21 2.31 -0.06
N LEU A 85 -1.99 2.03 0.44
CA LEU A 85 -0.79 1.85 -0.38
C LEU A 85 -0.60 0.38 -0.76
N LEU A 86 -0.46 0.09 -2.05
CA LEU A 86 -0.08 -1.24 -2.52
C LEU A 86 1.32 -1.62 -2.06
N THR A 87 1.56 -2.87 -1.71
CA THR A 87 2.91 -3.38 -1.45
C THR A 87 3.75 -3.45 -2.73
N VAL A 88 3.17 -4.01 -3.79
CA VAL A 88 3.82 -4.24 -5.09
C VAL A 88 2.91 -3.81 -6.21
N ALA A 89 3.49 -3.62 -7.40
CA ALA A 89 2.77 -3.23 -8.60
C ALA A 89 1.68 -4.23 -8.99
N THR A 90 0.65 -3.72 -9.63
CA THR A 90 -0.39 -4.46 -10.31
C THR A 90 -0.44 -3.98 -11.77
N GLU A 91 -1.22 -4.63 -12.62
CA GLU A 91 -1.42 -4.17 -14.01
C GLU A 91 -1.94 -2.72 -14.06
N LYS A 92 -2.79 -2.34 -13.09
CA LYS A 92 -3.44 -1.01 -13.03
C LYS A 92 -2.62 0.08 -12.34
N GLU A 93 -1.72 -0.29 -11.42
CA GLU A 93 -0.92 0.66 -10.65
C GLU A 93 0.51 0.16 -10.52
N LYS A 94 1.44 0.84 -11.19
CA LYS A 94 2.86 0.44 -11.24
C LYS A 94 3.75 1.24 -10.30
N ASN A 95 3.43 2.50 -10.06
CA ASN A 95 4.34 3.45 -9.41
C ASN A 95 3.95 3.79 -7.97
N LYS A 96 2.65 3.76 -7.63
CA LYS A 96 2.18 4.10 -6.28
C LYS A 96 2.18 2.84 -5.38
N THR A 97 3.38 2.30 -5.11
CA THR A 97 3.56 1.10 -4.27
C THR A 97 4.66 1.31 -3.24
N ALA A 98 4.59 0.59 -2.12
CA ALA A 98 5.64 0.61 -1.10
C ALA A 98 7.00 0.22 -1.69
N TYR A 99 7.02 -0.81 -2.54
CA TYR A 99 8.21 -1.24 -3.27
C TYR A 99 8.84 -0.09 -4.07
N HIS A 100 8.04 0.61 -4.88
CA HIS A 100 8.55 1.70 -5.72
C HIS A 100 9.10 2.86 -4.88
N LEU A 101 8.39 3.26 -3.83
CA LEU A 101 8.81 4.34 -2.94
C LEU A 101 10.13 4.00 -2.21
N VAL A 102 10.28 2.77 -1.70
CA VAL A 102 11.52 2.31 -1.07
C VAL A 102 12.66 2.24 -2.09
N MET A 103 12.38 1.76 -3.30
CA MET A 103 13.36 1.72 -4.37
C MET A 103 13.86 3.12 -4.74
N GLU A 104 12.96 4.10 -4.89
CA GLU A 104 13.33 5.50 -5.16
C GLU A 104 14.20 6.07 -4.03
N TYR A 105 13.84 5.83 -2.77
CA TYR A 105 14.61 6.27 -1.61
C TYR A 105 16.04 5.71 -1.65
N LEU A 106 16.20 4.42 -1.87
CA LEU A 106 17.52 3.78 -1.90
C LEU A 106 18.34 4.18 -3.13
N LYS A 107 17.72 4.38 -4.29
CA LYS A 107 18.41 4.84 -5.51
C LYS A 107 18.91 6.28 -5.41
N LYS A 108 18.30 7.13 -4.59
CA LYS A 108 18.86 8.46 -4.27
C LYS A 108 20.19 8.38 -3.52
N LYS A 109 20.38 7.33 -2.67
CA LYS A 109 21.64 7.07 -1.97
C LYS A 109 22.69 6.45 -2.90
N ASN A 110 22.29 5.48 -3.71
CA ASN A 110 23.14 4.85 -4.73
C ASN A 110 22.26 4.26 -5.84
N LYS A 111 22.52 4.65 -7.10
CA LYS A 111 21.76 4.22 -8.29
C LYS A 111 21.73 2.71 -8.50
N ASN A 112 22.73 2.00 -7.98
CA ASN A 112 22.84 0.53 -8.08
C ASN A 112 22.07 -0.23 -7.01
N ASN A 113 21.50 0.46 -6.02
CA ASN A 113 20.71 -0.19 -4.99
C ASN A 113 19.50 -0.89 -5.58
N ARG A 114 19.22 -2.07 -5.03
CA ARG A 114 18.05 -2.90 -5.36
C ARG A 114 17.32 -3.29 -4.09
N ILE A 115 16.06 -3.64 -4.21
CA ILE A 115 15.29 -4.28 -3.14
C ILE A 115 14.56 -5.51 -3.67
N PHE A 116 14.25 -6.40 -2.76
CA PHE A 116 13.56 -7.65 -3.04
C PHE A 116 12.40 -7.80 -2.05
N ILE A 117 11.29 -8.32 -2.56
CA ILE A 117 10.09 -8.56 -1.77
C ILE A 117 10.34 -9.80 -0.91
N ILE A 118 10.12 -9.71 0.39
CA ILE A 118 10.17 -10.83 1.34
C ILE A 118 8.75 -11.31 1.60
N HIS A 119 7.87 -10.40 1.98
CA HIS A 119 6.46 -10.65 2.24
C HIS A 119 5.61 -9.47 1.76
N ARG A 120 4.30 -9.56 1.96
CA ARG A 120 3.39 -8.49 1.54
C ARG A 120 2.26 -8.28 2.54
N LEU A 121 1.80 -7.02 2.60
CA LEU A 121 0.53 -6.64 3.20
C LEU A 121 -0.48 -6.33 2.10
N ASP A 122 -1.75 -6.51 2.38
CA ASP A 122 -2.83 -6.08 1.49
C ASP A 122 -2.86 -4.56 1.36
N LYS A 123 -3.48 -4.04 0.29
CA LYS A 123 -3.52 -2.59 0.00
C LYS A 123 -3.98 -1.78 1.21
N ASP A 124 -5.10 -2.18 1.80
CA ASP A 124 -5.77 -1.41 2.85
C ASP A 124 -5.25 -1.72 4.26
N THR A 125 -4.50 -2.81 4.44
CA THR A 125 -3.79 -3.15 5.69
C THR A 125 -2.63 -2.20 5.89
N SER A 126 -2.52 -1.62 7.08
CA SER A 126 -1.38 -0.79 7.49
C SER A 126 -0.41 -1.57 8.36
N GLY A 127 0.82 -1.07 8.52
CA GLY A 127 1.80 -1.62 9.45
C GLY A 127 3.12 -2.02 8.82
N ILE A 128 3.85 -2.85 9.54
CA ILE A 128 5.24 -3.18 9.28
C ILE A 128 5.39 -4.05 8.04
N ILE A 129 6.23 -3.61 7.11
CA ILE A 129 6.66 -4.40 5.96
C ILE A 129 8.19 -4.32 5.80
N MET A 130 8.80 -5.43 5.47
CA MET A 130 10.22 -5.58 5.31
C MET A 130 10.57 -5.94 3.86
N PHE A 131 11.62 -5.31 3.33
CA PHE A 131 12.24 -5.65 2.06
C PHE A 131 13.69 -6.03 2.29
N ALA A 132 14.20 -6.98 1.51
CA ALA A 132 15.63 -7.27 1.46
C ALA A 132 16.33 -6.28 0.53
N LYS A 133 17.58 -5.92 0.84
CA LYS A 133 18.42 -5.01 0.04
C LYS A 133 19.42 -5.78 -0.84
N ASN A 134 19.55 -7.08 -0.65
CA ASN A 134 20.38 -7.97 -1.45
C ASN A 134 19.76 -9.36 -1.57
N GLU A 135 20.26 -10.17 -2.52
CA GLU A 135 19.71 -11.49 -2.79
C GLU A 135 19.93 -12.48 -1.64
N ARG A 136 21.07 -12.37 -0.94
CA ARG A 136 21.36 -13.22 0.22
C ARG A 136 20.28 -13.07 1.30
N ALA A 137 19.94 -11.82 1.65
CA ALA A 137 18.88 -11.55 2.62
C ALA A 137 17.51 -12.01 2.10
N LYS A 138 17.22 -11.79 0.79
CA LYS A 138 16.00 -12.29 0.18
C LYS A 138 15.86 -13.79 0.38
N HIS A 139 16.86 -14.59 -0.01
CA HIS A 139 16.82 -16.04 0.13
C HIS A 139 16.73 -16.47 1.59
N LEU A 140 17.54 -15.85 2.47
CA LEU A 140 17.46 -16.13 3.90
C LEU A 140 16.04 -16.04 4.45
N TYR A 141 15.34 -14.94 4.14
CA TYR A 141 14.00 -14.71 4.68
C TYR A 141 12.88 -15.41 3.89
N GLN A 142 12.96 -15.52 2.56
CA GLN A 142 11.91 -16.20 1.78
C GLN A 142 11.91 -17.72 1.99
N ASP A 143 13.09 -18.33 1.93
CA ASP A 143 13.22 -19.78 1.96
C ASP A 143 13.01 -20.32 3.39
N ASN A 144 13.34 -19.52 4.40
CA ASN A 144 13.25 -19.91 5.81
C ASN A 144 12.16 -19.10 6.57
N TRP A 145 11.18 -18.54 5.88
CA TRP A 145 10.18 -17.63 6.47
C TRP A 145 9.52 -18.21 7.73
N ASN A 146 9.06 -19.43 7.68
CA ASN A 146 8.35 -20.08 8.79
C ASN A 146 9.25 -20.40 9.99
N ASP A 147 10.54 -20.58 9.75
CA ASP A 147 11.52 -20.89 10.80
C ASP A 147 12.05 -19.63 11.49
N ILE A 148 12.27 -18.57 10.71
CA ILE A 148 12.82 -17.30 11.18
C ILE A 148 11.74 -16.41 11.81
N VAL A 149 10.56 -16.30 11.18
CA VAL A 149 9.48 -15.44 11.63
C VAL A 149 8.63 -16.14 12.67
N LYS A 150 8.95 -15.95 13.93
CA LYS A 150 8.30 -16.61 15.07
C LYS A 150 6.85 -16.18 15.26
N LYS A 151 6.53 -14.90 14.97
CA LYS A 151 5.17 -14.36 15.13
C LYS A 151 4.83 -13.41 14.00
N ARG A 152 3.59 -13.48 13.53
CA ARG A 152 2.98 -12.53 12.58
C ARG A 152 1.77 -11.91 13.23
N CYS A 153 2.05 -10.87 14.03
CA CYS A 153 1.04 -10.23 14.88
C CYS A 153 0.36 -9.07 14.16
N TYR A 154 -0.95 -8.98 14.35
CA TYR A 154 -1.79 -7.89 13.86
C TYR A 154 -2.74 -7.46 14.98
N TYR A 155 -3.06 -6.17 14.97
CA TYR A 155 -4.18 -5.65 15.73
C TYR A 155 -5.33 -5.36 14.78
N ALA A 156 -6.53 -5.82 15.14
CA ALA A 156 -7.74 -5.55 14.38
C ALA A 156 -8.83 -5.03 15.29
N VAL A 157 -9.56 -4.01 14.87
CA VAL A 157 -10.83 -3.64 15.49
C VAL A 157 -11.96 -4.23 14.66
N ILE A 158 -12.77 -5.06 15.26
CA ILE A 158 -13.92 -5.71 14.63
C ILE A 158 -15.23 -5.04 15.02
N ASP A 159 -16.22 -5.11 14.14
CA ASP A 159 -17.61 -4.74 14.41
C ASP A 159 -18.34 -5.94 15.03
N GLY A 160 -18.66 -5.83 16.31
CA GLY A 160 -19.23 -6.91 17.09
C GLY A 160 -18.31 -7.48 18.16
N LYS A 161 -18.69 -8.64 18.67
CA LYS A 161 -17.97 -9.38 19.73
C LYS A 161 -17.73 -10.80 19.27
N MET A 162 -16.55 -11.32 19.58
CA MET A 162 -16.23 -12.72 19.38
C MET A 162 -16.98 -13.55 20.42
N GLU A 163 -17.42 -14.75 20.04
CA GLU A 163 -18.08 -15.69 20.95
C GLU A 163 -17.17 -16.09 22.12
N ASN A 164 -15.90 -16.35 21.81
CA ASN A 164 -14.87 -16.69 22.79
C ASN A 164 -13.82 -15.59 22.88
N LYS A 165 -13.23 -15.40 24.05
CA LYS A 165 -12.18 -14.38 24.27
C LYS A 165 -10.87 -14.69 23.56
N GLU A 166 -10.62 -15.94 23.25
CA GLU A 166 -9.49 -16.39 22.42
C GLU A 166 -9.87 -17.64 21.65
N GLY A 167 -9.21 -17.88 20.53
CA GLY A 167 -9.51 -19.02 19.70
C GLY A 167 -8.66 -19.13 18.46
N THR A 168 -8.93 -20.20 17.71
CA THR A 168 -8.29 -20.47 16.41
C THR A 168 -9.34 -20.68 15.34
N ILE A 169 -9.27 -19.86 14.29
CA ILE A 169 -10.13 -20.00 13.11
C ILE A 169 -9.31 -20.75 12.05
N LYS A 170 -9.90 -21.84 11.54
CA LYS A 170 -9.27 -22.71 10.54
C LYS A 170 -10.25 -22.95 9.39
N SER A 171 -9.85 -22.59 8.19
CA SER A 171 -10.63 -22.81 6.97
C SER A 171 -9.74 -23.03 5.74
N TYR A 172 -10.35 -23.37 4.61
CA TYR A 172 -9.67 -23.42 3.31
C TYR A 172 -10.11 -22.21 2.49
N LEU A 173 -9.17 -21.34 2.09
CA LEU A 173 -9.46 -20.12 1.34
C LEU A 173 -9.20 -20.32 -0.14
N LYS A 174 -10.14 -19.88 -0.96
CA LYS A 174 -10.09 -19.91 -2.43
C LYS A 174 -10.28 -18.50 -2.99
N GLU A 175 -9.55 -18.19 -4.05
CA GLU A 175 -9.67 -16.92 -4.76
C GLU A 175 -10.63 -17.07 -5.96
N ASN A 176 -11.51 -16.09 -6.14
CA ASN A 176 -12.29 -15.91 -7.36
C ASN A 176 -12.22 -14.44 -7.76
N GLY A 177 -11.47 -14.16 -8.81
CA GLY A 177 -11.18 -12.80 -9.23
C GLY A 177 -10.53 -11.99 -8.10
N ASN A 178 -11.22 -10.94 -7.69
CA ASN A 178 -10.73 -10.07 -6.62
C ASN A 178 -11.14 -10.51 -5.21
N MET A 179 -12.06 -11.46 -5.08
CA MET A 179 -12.59 -11.94 -3.80
C MET A 179 -11.85 -13.18 -3.31
N VAL A 180 -11.80 -13.34 -2.00
CA VAL A 180 -11.36 -14.55 -1.31
C VAL A 180 -12.51 -15.00 -0.41
N TYR A 181 -12.77 -16.27 -0.34
CA TYR A 181 -13.85 -16.88 0.46
C TYR A 181 -13.43 -18.25 0.96
N SER A 182 -14.05 -18.72 2.03
CA SER A 182 -13.84 -20.08 2.52
C SER A 182 -14.60 -21.10 1.70
N VAL A 183 -13.99 -22.27 1.54
CA VAL A 183 -14.60 -23.46 0.96
C VAL A 183 -14.60 -24.58 1.99
N LYS A 184 -15.61 -25.46 1.95
CA LYS A 184 -15.73 -26.58 2.87
C LYS A 184 -14.78 -27.72 2.55
N ASP A 185 -14.42 -27.85 1.30
CA ASP A 185 -13.51 -28.87 0.81
C ASP A 185 -12.05 -28.39 0.81
N ARG A 186 -11.13 -29.28 0.50
CA ARG A 186 -9.70 -28.99 0.41
C ARG A 186 -9.26 -28.37 -0.92
N SER A 187 -10.19 -27.88 -1.74
CA SER A 187 -9.87 -27.19 -3.00
C SER A 187 -9.26 -25.80 -2.80
N GLY A 188 -9.38 -25.24 -1.59
CA GLY A 188 -8.73 -24.00 -1.15
C GLY A 188 -7.38 -24.24 -0.49
N LYS A 189 -6.70 -23.15 -0.14
CA LYS A 189 -5.45 -23.16 0.62
C LYS A 189 -5.74 -23.05 2.11
N LEU A 190 -5.19 -23.95 2.92
CA LEU A 190 -5.35 -23.91 4.37
C LEU A 190 -4.96 -22.55 4.95
N ALA A 191 -5.83 -21.98 5.77
CA ALA A 191 -5.69 -20.73 6.49
C ALA A 191 -5.95 -20.95 7.98
N ILE A 192 -5.02 -20.48 8.82
CA ILE A 192 -5.09 -20.62 10.29
C ILE A 192 -4.78 -19.27 10.92
N THR A 193 -5.74 -18.74 11.68
CA THR A 193 -5.67 -17.46 12.38
C THR A 193 -5.97 -17.69 13.86
N GLU A 194 -5.02 -17.38 14.73
CA GLU A 194 -5.24 -17.32 16.18
C GLU A 194 -5.63 -15.90 16.54
N TYR A 195 -6.53 -15.76 17.51
CA TYR A 195 -6.92 -14.44 18.02
C TYR A 195 -7.11 -14.46 19.54
N LYS A 196 -6.93 -13.29 20.12
CA LYS A 196 -7.26 -12.98 21.50
C LYS A 196 -7.95 -11.62 21.57
N VAL A 197 -9.09 -11.56 22.26
CA VAL A 197 -9.79 -10.29 22.53
C VAL A 197 -9.02 -9.56 23.63
N LEU A 198 -8.54 -8.37 23.31
CA LEU A 198 -7.83 -7.51 24.25
C LEU A 198 -8.79 -6.58 25.00
N GLU A 199 -9.75 -6.01 24.26
CA GLU A 199 -10.69 -5.04 24.81
C GLU A 199 -12.03 -5.11 24.07
N GLU A 200 -13.13 -4.86 24.78
CA GLU A 200 -14.46 -4.74 24.21
C GLU A 200 -15.10 -3.43 24.67
N ARG A 201 -15.70 -2.70 23.76
CA ARG A 201 -16.46 -1.46 24.03
C ARG A 201 -17.71 -1.45 23.18
N LYS A 202 -18.89 -1.35 23.82
CA LYS A 202 -20.19 -1.36 23.12
C LYS A 202 -20.26 -2.53 22.14
N ASN A 203 -20.28 -2.24 20.85
CA ASN A 203 -20.38 -3.21 19.74
C ASN A 203 -19.08 -3.40 18.97
N ILE A 204 -17.92 -3.02 19.51
CA ILE A 204 -16.62 -3.21 18.87
C ILE A 204 -15.66 -3.96 19.80
N SER A 205 -14.72 -4.69 19.23
CA SER A 205 -13.67 -5.37 19.98
C SER A 205 -12.31 -5.17 19.34
N LEU A 206 -11.29 -5.01 20.17
CA LEU A 206 -9.88 -5.00 19.76
C LEU A 206 -9.33 -6.42 19.90
N LEU A 207 -8.76 -6.92 18.82
CA LEU A 207 -8.15 -8.26 18.78
C LEU A 207 -6.63 -8.16 18.60
N ASP A 208 -5.90 -9.01 19.32
CA ASP A 208 -4.54 -9.44 18.99
C ASP A 208 -4.66 -10.70 18.12
N ILE A 209 -4.06 -10.67 16.94
CA ILE A 209 -4.17 -11.74 15.95
C ILE A 209 -2.78 -12.24 15.60
N ASN A 210 -2.59 -13.55 15.64
CA ASN A 210 -1.38 -14.22 15.20
C ASN A 210 -1.65 -15.14 14.01
N LEU A 211 -0.98 -14.89 12.87
CA LEU A 211 -1.15 -15.68 11.66
C LEU A 211 -0.19 -16.87 11.62
N LYS A 212 -0.72 -18.11 11.60
CA LYS A 212 0.07 -19.31 11.30
C LYS A 212 0.27 -19.50 9.80
N THR A 213 -0.63 -19.00 8.99
CA THR A 213 -0.56 -18.97 7.52
C THR A 213 -0.74 -17.54 7.03
N GLY A 214 -0.32 -17.23 5.80
CA GLY A 214 -0.42 -15.89 5.21
C GLY A 214 -1.16 -15.90 3.88
N ARG A 215 -2.48 -16.15 3.87
CA ARG A 215 -3.28 -16.10 2.65
C ARG A 215 -3.78 -14.69 2.39
N LYS A 216 -4.02 -14.38 1.13
CA LYS A 216 -4.59 -13.08 0.72
C LYS A 216 -5.90 -12.81 1.47
N ASN A 217 -6.04 -11.62 2.04
CA ASN A 217 -7.21 -11.19 2.82
C ASN A 217 -7.60 -12.12 3.98
N GLN A 218 -6.73 -12.99 4.46
CA GLN A 218 -7.05 -14.07 5.40
C GLN A 218 -7.81 -13.58 6.64
N ILE A 219 -7.28 -12.57 7.35
CA ILE A 219 -7.91 -12.04 8.56
C ILE A 219 -9.30 -11.48 8.23
N ARG A 220 -9.40 -10.72 7.13
CA ARG A 220 -10.65 -10.07 6.68
C ARG A 220 -11.76 -11.10 6.41
N VAL A 221 -11.42 -12.20 5.72
CA VAL A 221 -12.36 -13.30 5.44
C VAL A 221 -12.78 -13.99 6.73
N HIS A 222 -11.83 -14.38 7.58
CA HIS A 222 -12.12 -15.06 8.84
C HIS A 222 -13.02 -14.23 9.76
N MET A 223 -12.77 -12.93 9.90
CA MET A 223 -13.61 -12.05 10.72
C MET A 223 -15.01 -11.90 10.14
N LYS A 224 -15.14 -11.75 8.80
CA LYS A 224 -16.46 -11.72 8.15
C LYS A 224 -17.26 -12.99 8.40
N GLU A 225 -16.62 -14.16 8.28
CA GLU A 225 -17.29 -15.46 8.45
C GLU A 225 -17.72 -15.71 9.88
N ASN A 226 -17.02 -15.13 10.85
CA ASN A 226 -17.43 -15.09 12.25
C ASN A 226 -18.51 -14.03 12.53
N LYS A 227 -19.09 -13.38 11.51
CA LYS A 227 -20.10 -12.32 11.63
C LYS A 227 -19.61 -11.08 12.39
N THR A 228 -18.31 -10.88 12.48
CA THR A 228 -17.64 -9.78 13.15
C THR A 228 -16.60 -9.14 12.20
N PRO A 229 -17.03 -8.54 11.07
CA PRO A 229 -16.10 -8.00 10.09
C PRO A 229 -15.19 -6.94 10.71
N ILE A 230 -14.01 -6.72 10.10
CA ILE A 230 -13.10 -5.67 10.55
C ILE A 230 -13.76 -4.32 10.28
N LEU A 231 -13.69 -3.43 11.25
CA LEU A 231 -14.29 -2.11 11.19
C LEU A 231 -13.72 -1.31 10.01
N GLY A 232 -14.60 -0.73 9.19
CA GLY A 232 -14.21 0.02 7.99
C GLY A 232 -13.73 -0.84 6.80
N ASP A 233 -13.98 -2.14 6.81
CA ASP A 233 -13.70 -3.04 5.71
C ASP A 233 -14.76 -2.90 4.61
N LEU A 234 -14.47 -2.11 3.56
CA LEU A 234 -15.39 -1.90 2.43
C LEU A 234 -15.56 -3.11 1.52
N LYS A 235 -14.76 -4.16 1.70
CA LYS A 235 -14.76 -5.34 0.84
C LYS A 235 -15.48 -6.53 1.47
N TYR A 236 -15.30 -6.73 2.77
CA TYR A 236 -15.84 -7.86 3.53
C TYR A 236 -16.81 -7.46 4.64
N GLY A 237 -16.95 -6.18 4.90
CA GLY A 237 -17.85 -5.58 5.88
C GLY A 237 -18.57 -4.38 5.29
N GLU A 238 -18.79 -3.37 6.10
CA GLU A 238 -19.53 -2.15 5.76
C GLU A 238 -18.72 -0.89 6.06
N LYS A 239 -19.16 0.22 5.47
CA LYS A 239 -18.60 1.55 5.78
C LYS A 239 -18.89 1.90 7.23
N SER A 240 -17.84 2.23 7.96
CA SER A 240 -17.97 2.66 9.36
C SER A 240 -18.09 4.19 9.46
N LYS A 241 -18.87 4.65 10.45
CA LYS A 241 -18.90 6.06 10.87
C LYS A 241 -17.77 6.41 11.85
N LEU A 242 -17.11 5.40 12.44
CA LEU A 242 -16.07 5.58 13.47
C LEU A 242 -14.67 5.72 12.85
N ILE A 243 -14.47 5.17 11.65
CA ILE A 243 -13.18 5.18 10.97
C ILE A 243 -13.39 5.19 9.46
N ASN A 244 -12.51 5.88 8.73
CA ASN A 244 -12.57 6.01 7.26
C ASN A 244 -11.58 5.07 6.52
N ARG A 245 -11.01 4.09 7.22
CA ARG A 245 -10.10 3.09 6.67
C ARG A 245 -10.34 1.72 7.29
N LEU A 246 -9.73 0.69 6.74
CA LEU A 246 -9.66 -0.63 7.36
C LEU A 246 -8.91 -0.54 8.71
N ALA A 247 -9.52 -1.03 9.77
CA ALA A 247 -8.92 -1.07 11.11
C ALA A 247 -8.06 -2.33 11.32
N LEU A 248 -7.06 -2.51 10.43
CA LEU A 248 -6.12 -3.62 10.42
C LEU A 248 -4.71 -3.10 10.07
#